data_618b13049e3002d14a43d5a6f4d59445
#
_entry.id   618b13049e3002d14a43d5a6f4d59445
#
_cell.length_a   1.000
_cell.length_b   1.000
_cell.length_c   1.000
_cell.angle_alpha   90.00
_cell.angle_beta   90.00
_cell.angle_gamma   90.00
#
_symmetry.space_group_name_H-M   'P 1'
#
loop_
_entity.id
_entity.type
_entity.pdbx_description
1 polymer ?
#
loop_
_entity_poly.entity_id
_entity_poly.type
_entity_poly.pdbx_seq_one_letter_code
_entity_poly.pdbx_strand_id
1 'polypeptide(L)'
;TRDYIDGEQFAALMDRKGIRRDDTVVIYGDKSNWWAAYALWVFTLFGHEDVRLLDGGRDAWIAEQRETTLDVPTATTSGYPVVERDDAKIRAFKDDVLAVLGDVPLVDVRSPLEYTGERTHMPDYPEEGALRGGHIPTAVSIPWAKAAASDGRFRSRAELDEIYGDFDPSGEVIAYCRIGERSSHTWFVLTHLLGFEKVRNYDGSWTEWGNAVRVPIAKGEEPGSVPEASGRR
;
A
#
# COMPACT_ATOMS: atom_id res chain seq x y z
N THR A 1 -1.08 10.95 -16.28
CA THR A 1 -1.82 9.87 -15.60
C THR A 1 -0.82 9.07 -14.79
N ARG A 2 -1.12 8.82 -13.54
CA ARG A 2 -0.26 8.03 -12.66
C ARG A 2 -0.77 6.60 -12.61
N ASP A 3 0.00 5.67 -13.13
CA ASP A 3 -0.21 4.24 -13.04
C ASP A 3 1.15 3.56 -12.97
N TYR A 4 1.21 2.31 -12.52
CA TYR A 4 2.44 1.53 -12.59
C TYR A 4 2.57 0.85 -13.97
N ILE A 5 3.73 0.28 -14.23
CA ILE A 5 4.11 -0.31 -15.51
C ILE A 5 3.14 -1.40 -15.98
N ASP A 6 3.01 -1.57 -17.29
CA ASP A 6 2.25 -2.65 -17.92
C ASP A 6 3.05 -3.98 -17.97
N GLY A 7 2.42 -5.03 -18.50
CA GLY A 7 3.01 -6.37 -18.56
C GLY A 7 4.29 -6.46 -19.41
N GLU A 8 4.35 -5.74 -20.51
CA GLU A 8 5.54 -5.71 -21.37
C GLU A 8 6.70 -4.99 -20.67
N GLN A 9 6.41 -3.86 -20.03
CA GLN A 9 7.40 -3.09 -19.29
C GLN A 9 7.90 -3.86 -18.07
N PHE A 10 7.02 -4.57 -17.35
CA PHE A 10 7.40 -5.42 -16.23
C PHE A 10 8.31 -6.56 -16.68
N ALA A 11 7.92 -7.30 -17.72
CA ALA A 11 8.73 -8.38 -18.27
C ALA A 11 10.11 -7.88 -18.71
N ALA A 12 10.17 -6.75 -19.44
CA ALA A 12 11.42 -6.14 -19.85
C ALA A 12 12.30 -5.69 -18.67
N LEU A 13 11.68 -5.23 -17.56
CA LEU A 13 12.41 -4.87 -16.34
C LEU A 13 13.02 -6.12 -15.69
N MET A 14 12.24 -7.19 -15.54
CA MET A 14 12.71 -8.47 -14.97
C MET A 14 13.83 -9.07 -15.82
N ASP A 15 13.65 -9.07 -17.14
CA ASP A 15 14.66 -9.56 -18.08
C ASP A 15 16.00 -8.81 -17.94
N ARG A 16 15.97 -7.47 -17.89
CA ARG A 16 17.19 -6.66 -17.66
C ARG A 16 17.84 -6.90 -16.29
N LYS A 17 17.05 -7.31 -15.29
CA LYS A 17 17.54 -7.64 -13.95
C LYS A 17 18.01 -9.09 -13.83
N GLY A 18 17.81 -9.91 -14.86
CA GLY A 18 18.12 -11.33 -14.84
C GLY A 18 17.21 -12.16 -13.94
N ILE A 19 16.02 -11.67 -13.63
CA ILE A 19 15.04 -12.33 -12.79
C ILE A 19 14.19 -13.25 -13.67
N ARG A 20 14.10 -14.52 -13.31
CA ARG A 20 13.23 -15.51 -13.96
C ARG A 20 11.88 -15.61 -13.25
N ARG A 21 10.92 -16.19 -13.93
CA ARG A 21 9.56 -16.36 -13.40
C ARG A 21 9.49 -17.23 -12.14
N ASP A 22 10.40 -18.16 -12.00
CA ASP A 22 10.51 -19.13 -10.91
C ASP A 22 11.56 -18.78 -9.85
N ASP A 23 12.20 -17.62 -9.97
CA ASP A 23 13.16 -17.16 -8.96
C ASP A 23 12.44 -16.68 -7.68
N THR A 24 13.09 -16.91 -6.54
CA THR A 24 12.75 -16.21 -5.30
C THR A 24 13.28 -14.78 -5.36
N VAL A 25 12.39 -13.80 -5.27
CA VAL A 25 12.73 -12.39 -5.22
C VAL A 25 12.63 -11.87 -3.79
N VAL A 26 13.75 -11.45 -3.20
CA VAL A 26 13.76 -10.82 -1.88
C VAL A 26 13.90 -9.31 -2.05
N ILE A 27 12.88 -8.56 -1.64
CA ILE A 27 12.83 -7.11 -1.74
C ILE A 27 13.14 -6.49 -0.38
N TYR A 28 13.93 -5.44 -0.37
CA TYR A 28 14.20 -4.64 0.80
C TYR A 28 14.31 -3.15 0.46
N GLY A 29 14.10 -2.31 1.45
CA GLY A 29 14.19 -0.86 1.29
C GLY A 29 14.61 -0.18 2.58
N ASP A 30 14.51 1.12 2.60
CA ASP A 30 14.56 1.99 3.76
C ASP A 30 13.15 2.29 4.30
N LYS A 31 13.04 3.20 5.28
CA LYS A 31 11.76 3.66 5.84
C LYS A 31 10.81 2.51 6.20
N SER A 32 11.33 1.52 6.94
CA SER A 32 10.58 0.33 7.35
C SER A 32 9.90 -0.40 6.18
N ASN A 33 10.57 -0.48 5.03
CA ASN A 33 10.13 -1.24 3.86
C ASN A 33 8.84 -0.76 3.16
N TRP A 34 8.34 0.46 3.39
CA TRP A 34 7.07 0.84 2.73
C TRP A 34 7.13 0.79 1.20
N TRP A 35 8.24 1.24 0.57
CA TRP A 35 8.44 1.13 -0.87
C TRP A 35 8.70 -0.32 -1.32
N ALA A 36 9.38 -1.11 -0.48
CA ALA A 36 9.58 -2.52 -0.73
C ALA A 36 8.25 -3.29 -0.70
N ALA A 37 7.35 -2.94 0.23
CA ALA A 37 6.00 -3.48 0.27
C ALA A 37 5.17 -3.09 -0.98
N TYR A 38 5.33 -1.85 -1.48
CA TYR A 38 4.69 -1.45 -2.75
C TYR A 38 5.23 -2.26 -3.93
N ALA A 39 6.55 -2.46 -4.02
CA ALA A 39 7.13 -3.29 -5.06
C ALA A 39 6.63 -4.74 -4.97
N LEU A 40 6.57 -5.34 -3.77
CA LEU A 40 6.01 -6.68 -3.57
C LEU A 40 4.54 -6.75 -4.04
N TRP A 41 3.73 -5.75 -3.70
CA TRP A 41 2.35 -5.66 -4.16
C TRP A 41 2.25 -5.63 -5.69
N VAL A 42 3.14 -4.87 -6.38
CA VAL A 42 3.22 -4.85 -7.85
C VAL A 42 3.62 -6.22 -8.40
N PHE A 43 4.63 -6.89 -7.85
CA PHE A 43 5.00 -8.24 -8.24
C PHE A 43 3.82 -9.22 -8.12
N THR A 44 3.03 -9.10 -7.05
CA THR A 44 1.84 -9.93 -6.84
C THR A 44 0.77 -9.69 -7.90
N LEU A 45 0.57 -8.44 -8.35
CA LEU A 45 -0.36 -8.12 -9.46
C LEU A 45 0.04 -8.79 -10.78
N PHE A 46 1.35 -8.90 -11.04
CA PHE A 46 1.87 -9.65 -12.19
C PHE A 46 2.01 -11.17 -11.91
N GLY A 47 1.51 -11.63 -10.75
CA GLY A 47 1.46 -13.04 -10.38
C GLY A 47 2.84 -13.69 -10.20
N HIS A 48 3.90 -12.94 -9.86
CA HIS A 48 5.16 -13.55 -9.46
C HIS A 48 4.98 -14.22 -8.09
N GLU A 49 5.20 -15.53 -8.01
CA GLU A 49 4.73 -16.34 -6.88
C GLU A 49 5.60 -16.21 -5.63
N ASP A 50 6.93 -16.24 -5.78
CA ASP A 50 7.86 -16.23 -4.63
C ASP A 50 8.53 -14.86 -4.47
N VAL A 51 7.78 -13.91 -3.89
CA VAL A 51 8.27 -12.58 -3.53
C VAL A 51 8.23 -12.40 -2.02
N ARG A 52 9.33 -11.96 -1.44
CA ARG A 52 9.52 -11.84 0.00
C ARG A 52 10.04 -10.46 0.38
N LEU A 53 9.72 -9.99 1.58
CA LEU A 53 10.35 -8.82 2.18
C LEU A 53 11.45 -9.26 3.15
N LEU A 54 12.59 -8.57 3.11
CA LEU A 54 13.58 -8.65 4.17
C LEU A 54 13.11 -7.80 5.34
N ASP A 55 12.67 -8.45 6.43
CA ASP A 55 12.12 -7.76 7.60
C ASP A 55 13.17 -6.83 8.25
N GLY A 56 12.77 -5.58 8.49
CA GLY A 56 13.67 -4.51 8.91
C GLY A 56 14.49 -3.86 7.79
N GLY A 57 14.44 -4.42 6.57
CA GLY A 57 15.05 -3.86 5.38
C GLY A 57 16.55 -3.57 5.52
N ARG A 58 16.98 -2.51 4.84
CA ARG A 58 18.39 -2.09 4.82
C ARG A 58 18.89 -1.65 6.20
N ASP A 59 18.04 -0.99 6.99
CA ASP A 59 18.48 -0.41 8.26
C ASP A 59 18.82 -1.49 9.28
N ALA A 60 17.99 -2.53 9.38
CA ALA A 60 18.27 -3.70 10.23
C ALA A 60 19.52 -4.46 9.76
N TRP A 61 19.70 -4.63 8.44
CA TRP A 61 20.89 -5.26 7.88
C TRP A 61 22.20 -4.56 8.30
N ILE A 62 22.21 -3.22 8.22
CA ILE A 62 23.36 -2.41 8.63
C ILE A 62 23.55 -2.45 10.17
N ALA A 63 22.46 -2.33 10.94
CA ALA A 63 22.53 -2.38 12.40
C ALA A 63 23.08 -3.72 12.92
N GLU A 64 22.79 -4.82 12.21
CA GLU A 64 23.32 -6.16 12.50
C GLU A 64 24.75 -6.36 11.98
N GLN A 65 25.38 -5.36 11.40
CA GLN A 65 26.73 -5.40 10.85
C GLN A 65 26.93 -6.51 9.80
N ARG A 66 25.91 -6.77 9.00
CA ARG A 66 25.97 -7.77 7.92
C ARG A 66 26.80 -7.24 6.76
N GLU A 67 27.38 -8.15 5.99
CA GLU A 67 28.22 -7.84 4.84
C GLU A 67 27.48 -6.97 3.80
N THR A 68 28.21 -5.98 3.27
CA THR A 68 27.79 -5.14 2.15
C THR A 68 28.88 -5.06 1.12
N THR A 69 28.51 -4.86 -0.15
CA THR A 69 29.47 -4.69 -1.25
C THR A 69 29.07 -3.51 -2.12
N LEU A 70 30.03 -2.95 -2.82
CA LEU A 70 29.83 -1.99 -3.91
C LEU A 70 29.80 -2.67 -5.29
N ASP A 71 30.03 -3.97 -5.34
CA ASP A 71 30.00 -4.72 -6.58
C ASP A 71 28.56 -4.81 -7.10
N VAL A 72 28.38 -4.42 -8.34
CA VAL A 72 27.10 -4.55 -9.05
C VAL A 72 27.17 -5.81 -9.92
N PRO A 73 26.41 -6.85 -9.60
CA PRO A 73 26.44 -8.08 -10.41
C PRO A 73 25.91 -7.81 -11.81
N THR A 74 26.58 -8.40 -12.81
CA THR A 74 26.11 -8.35 -14.19
C THR A 74 24.96 -9.33 -14.36
N ALA A 75 23.77 -8.81 -14.66
CA ALA A 75 22.63 -9.63 -15.00
C ALA A 75 22.73 -10.14 -16.43
N THR A 76 22.35 -11.39 -16.65
CA THR A 76 22.09 -11.94 -17.97
C THR A 76 20.59 -11.92 -18.23
N THR A 77 20.18 -11.71 -19.49
CA THR A 77 18.76 -11.74 -19.86
C THR A 77 18.11 -13.04 -19.42
N SER A 78 16.93 -12.96 -18.84
CA SER A 78 16.24 -14.10 -18.23
C SER A 78 15.13 -14.71 -19.10
N GLY A 79 14.62 -13.94 -20.09
CA GLY A 79 13.48 -14.34 -20.90
C GLY A 79 12.17 -14.33 -20.07
N TYR A 80 12.00 -13.35 -19.18
CA TYR A 80 10.80 -13.26 -18.36
C TYR A 80 9.54 -13.12 -19.22
N PRO A 81 8.50 -13.96 -19.00
CA PRO A 81 7.31 -13.93 -19.85
C PRO A 81 6.48 -12.67 -19.61
N VAL A 82 5.83 -12.16 -20.63
CA VAL A 82 4.84 -11.10 -20.50
C VAL A 82 3.60 -11.69 -19.83
N VAL A 83 3.18 -11.08 -18.72
CA VAL A 83 1.98 -11.44 -17.99
C VAL A 83 1.18 -10.16 -17.73
N GLU A 84 -0.09 -10.19 -18.07
CA GLU A 84 -0.98 -9.08 -17.73
C GLU A 84 -1.25 -9.07 -16.22
N ARG A 85 -1.31 -7.89 -15.65
CA ARG A 85 -1.61 -7.70 -14.24
C ARG A 85 -3.06 -8.04 -13.91
N ASP A 86 -3.28 -8.64 -12.77
CA ASP A 86 -4.62 -8.90 -12.24
C ASP A 86 -4.97 -7.84 -11.17
N ASP A 87 -5.51 -6.74 -11.62
CA ASP A 87 -5.90 -5.62 -10.74
C ASP A 87 -7.12 -5.97 -9.86
N ALA A 88 -8.00 -6.85 -10.30
CA ALA A 88 -9.29 -7.09 -9.64
C ALA A 88 -9.16 -7.70 -8.24
N LYS A 89 -8.05 -8.38 -7.97
CA LYS A 89 -7.89 -9.22 -6.78
C LYS A 89 -7.43 -8.43 -5.55
N ILE A 90 -6.43 -7.57 -5.72
CA ILE A 90 -5.76 -6.88 -4.60
C ILE A 90 -5.66 -5.36 -4.79
N ARG A 91 -6.18 -4.81 -5.88
CA ARG A 91 -6.24 -3.38 -6.16
C ARG A 91 -7.68 -2.88 -6.08
N ALA A 92 -7.89 -1.68 -5.55
CA ALA A 92 -9.15 -0.98 -5.62
C ALA A 92 -8.97 0.32 -6.41
N PHE A 93 -9.96 0.65 -7.22
CA PHE A 93 -10.06 1.94 -7.89
C PHE A 93 -11.05 2.85 -7.16
N LYS A 94 -11.03 4.13 -7.48
CA LYS A 94 -11.94 5.12 -6.88
C LYS A 94 -13.41 4.69 -6.95
N ASP A 95 -13.83 4.14 -8.08
CA ASP A 95 -15.23 3.77 -8.29
C ASP A 95 -15.59 2.51 -7.48
N ASP A 96 -14.65 1.59 -7.25
CA ASP A 96 -14.83 0.47 -6.32
C ASP A 96 -15.05 0.97 -4.89
N VAL A 97 -14.20 1.90 -4.44
CA VAL A 97 -14.33 2.50 -3.10
C VAL A 97 -15.67 3.22 -2.95
N LEU A 98 -16.13 3.97 -3.98
CA LEU A 98 -17.44 4.62 -3.97
C LEU A 98 -18.58 3.61 -3.88
N ALA A 99 -18.46 2.48 -4.56
CA ALA A 99 -19.52 1.44 -4.59
C ALA A 99 -19.71 0.73 -3.25
N VAL A 100 -18.65 0.64 -2.43
CA VAL A 100 -18.66 -0.08 -1.14
C VAL A 100 -18.59 0.87 0.07
N LEU A 101 -18.75 2.17 -0.16
CA LEU A 101 -18.61 3.18 0.87
C LEU A 101 -19.66 3.02 1.99
N GLY A 102 -19.20 2.74 3.21
CA GLY A 102 -20.04 2.47 4.37
C GLY A 102 -20.33 0.99 4.61
N ASP A 103 -20.07 0.12 3.61
CA ASP A 103 -20.32 -1.33 3.72
C ASP A 103 -19.03 -2.11 3.99
N VAL A 104 -17.90 -1.64 3.45
CA VAL A 104 -16.57 -2.25 3.60
C VAL A 104 -15.70 -1.35 4.46
N PRO A 105 -14.98 -1.89 5.46
CA PRO A 105 -14.02 -1.14 6.25
C PRO A 105 -12.93 -0.51 5.38
N LEU A 106 -12.72 0.80 5.56
CA LEU A 106 -11.66 1.57 4.93
C LEU A 106 -10.62 1.94 5.99
N VAL A 107 -9.34 1.70 5.70
CA VAL A 107 -8.24 2.05 6.58
C VAL A 107 -7.42 3.18 5.96
N ASP A 108 -7.47 4.37 6.57
CA ASP A 108 -6.58 5.47 6.24
C ASP A 108 -5.28 5.32 7.02
N VAL A 109 -4.21 5.03 6.31
CA VAL A 109 -2.90 4.75 6.94
C VAL A 109 -1.99 5.98 6.97
N ARG A 110 -2.51 7.16 6.63
CA ARG A 110 -1.77 8.42 6.68
C ARG A 110 -1.55 8.88 8.13
N SER A 111 -0.85 10.00 8.29
CA SER A 111 -0.73 10.61 9.61
C SER A 111 -2.07 11.18 10.11
N PRO A 112 -2.24 11.34 11.44
CA PRO A 112 -3.46 11.95 11.99
C PRO A 112 -3.77 13.33 11.39
N LEU A 113 -2.76 14.17 11.16
CA LEU A 113 -2.96 15.51 10.57
C LEU A 113 -3.42 15.45 9.10
N GLU A 114 -3.02 14.41 8.36
CA GLU A 114 -3.55 14.18 7.00
C GLU A 114 -5.00 13.70 7.07
N TYR A 115 -5.31 12.83 8.02
CA TYR A 115 -6.66 12.31 8.23
C TYR A 115 -7.65 13.41 8.64
N THR A 116 -7.32 14.24 9.63
CA THR A 116 -8.18 15.33 10.09
C THR A 116 -8.38 16.41 9.03
N GLY A 117 -7.47 16.48 8.06
CA GLY A 117 -7.50 17.50 7.00
C GLY A 117 -6.75 18.78 7.32
N GLU A 118 -6.01 18.80 8.43
CA GLU A 118 -5.10 19.90 8.78
C GLU A 118 -3.89 19.96 7.86
N ARG A 119 -3.56 18.82 7.23
CA ARG A 119 -2.45 18.71 6.27
C ARG A 119 -2.95 18.04 4.98
N THR A 120 -2.55 18.60 3.85
CA THR A 120 -2.94 18.09 2.52
C THR A 120 -1.83 17.33 1.79
N HIS A 121 -0.62 17.32 2.34
CA HIS A 121 0.56 16.64 1.78
C HIS A 121 1.50 16.19 2.89
N MET A 122 2.42 15.30 2.57
CA MET A 122 3.56 14.98 3.45
C MET A 122 4.61 16.10 3.37
N PRO A 123 5.27 16.45 4.47
CA PRO A 123 6.31 17.50 4.47
C PRO A 123 7.42 17.26 3.44
N ASP A 124 7.83 16.01 3.27
CA ASP A 124 8.91 15.62 2.35
C ASP A 124 8.47 15.52 0.89
N TYR A 125 7.15 15.62 0.59
CA TYR A 125 6.58 15.43 -0.74
C TYR A 125 5.45 16.44 -1.02
N PRO A 126 5.76 17.75 -1.05
CA PRO A 126 4.73 18.79 -1.18
C PRO A 126 4.02 18.78 -2.55
N GLU A 127 4.68 18.30 -3.61
CA GLU A 127 4.13 18.23 -4.97
C GLU A 127 3.01 17.18 -5.10
N GLU A 128 2.94 16.23 -4.19
CA GLU A 128 1.94 15.16 -4.20
C GLU A 128 0.77 15.46 -3.24
N GLY A 129 0.40 16.72 -3.13
CA GLY A 129 -0.71 17.18 -2.30
C GLY A 129 -2.07 17.02 -2.96
N ALA A 130 -3.11 17.20 -2.16
CA ALA A 130 -4.48 17.29 -2.61
C ALA A 130 -5.04 18.69 -2.34
N LEU A 131 -5.98 19.13 -3.19
CA LEU A 131 -6.66 20.42 -3.02
C LEU A 131 -7.55 20.45 -1.78
N ARG A 132 -8.07 19.30 -1.37
CA ARG A 132 -8.96 19.17 -0.20
C ARG A 132 -8.32 18.28 0.85
N GLY A 133 -8.32 18.75 2.11
CA GLY A 133 -7.92 17.97 3.28
C GLY A 133 -9.08 17.17 3.85
N GLY A 134 -8.78 16.12 4.60
CA GLY A 134 -9.73 15.22 5.25
C GLY A 134 -9.48 13.76 4.90
N HIS A 135 -10.52 12.96 5.02
CA HIS A 135 -10.48 11.51 4.77
C HIS A 135 -11.75 11.03 4.04
N ILE A 136 -11.72 9.81 3.55
CA ILE A 136 -12.90 9.14 2.99
C ILE A 136 -13.88 8.87 4.14
N PRO A 137 -15.16 9.27 4.05
CA PRO A 137 -16.12 9.02 5.12
C PRO A 137 -16.15 7.54 5.53
N THR A 138 -16.34 7.27 6.79
CA THR A 138 -16.30 5.96 7.46
C THR A 138 -14.93 5.31 7.58
N ALA A 139 -13.87 5.88 6.99
CA ALA A 139 -12.52 5.34 7.13
C ALA A 139 -12.02 5.47 8.58
N VAL A 140 -11.33 4.43 9.06
CA VAL A 140 -10.68 4.40 10.36
C VAL A 140 -9.22 4.85 10.21
N SER A 141 -8.75 5.73 11.10
CA SER A 141 -7.36 6.20 11.10
C SER A 141 -6.43 5.23 11.81
N ILE A 142 -5.69 4.44 11.04
CA ILE A 142 -4.63 3.57 11.57
C ILE A 142 -3.33 3.87 10.81
N PRO A 143 -2.52 4.84 11.29
CA PRO A 143 -1.26 5.16 10.64
C PRO A 143 -0.37 3.93 10.42
N TRP A 144 0.17 3.77 9.23
CA TRP A 144 1.01 2.62 8.85
C TRP A 144 2.16 2.37 9.84
N ALA A 145 2.73 3.45 10.39
CA ALA A 145 3.84 3.37 11.33
C ALA A 145 3.49 2.65 12.64
N LYS A 146 2.20 2.48 12.97
CA LYS A 146 1.79 1.67 14.12
C LYS A 146 2.18 0.19 13.95
N ALA A 147 2.31 -0.29 12.72
CA ALA A 147 2.71 -1.67 12.44
C ALA A 147 4.23 -1.86 12.34
N ALA A 148 5.01 -0.78 12.37
CA ALA A 148 6.46 -0.82 12.36
C ALA A 148 7.04 -0.67 13.78
N ALA A 149 8.05 -1.48 14.10
CA ALA A 149 8.85 -1.35 15.30
C ALA A 149 9.95 -0.29 15.12
N SER A 150 10.59 0.13 16.21
CA SER A 150 11.62 1.18 16.19
C SER A 150 12.90 0.80 15.43
N ASP A 151 13.12 -0.49 15.21
CA ASP A 151 14.26 -1.03 14.45
C ASP A 151 13.94 -1.25 12.96
N GLY A 152 12.77 -0.79 12.49
CA GLY A 152 12.32 -0.90 11.12
C GLY A 152 11.66 -2.22 10.75
N ARG A 153 11.60 -3.19 11.68
CA ARG A 153 10.87 -4.45 11.48
C ARG A 153 9.37 -4.28 11.64
N PHE A 154 8.62 -5.25 11.17
CA PHE A 154 7.23 -5.37 11.54
C PHE A 154 7.10 -5.69 13.03
N ARG A 155 6.03 -5.22 13.65
CA ARG A 155 5.68 -5.63 15.01
C ARG A 155 5.34 -7.11 15.05
N SER A 156 5.43 -7.70 16.27
CA SER A 156 5.02 -9.09 16.50
C SER A 156 3.55 -9.31 16.13
N ARG A 157 3.21 -10.55 15.81
CA ARG A 157 1.84 -10.96 15.53
C ARG A 157 0.85 -10.47 16.61
N ALA A 158 1.19 -10.64 17.89
CA ALA A 158 0.32 -10.22 18.99
C ALA A 158 0.06 -8.69 19.01
N GLU A 159 1.11 -7.88 18.78
CA GLU A 159 0.95 -6.42 18.70
C GLU A 159 0.14 -6.01 17.46
N LEU A 160 0.29 -6.72 16.35
CA LEU A 160 -0.50 -6.48 15.14
C LEU A 160 -1.97 -6.87 15.33
N ASP A 161 -2.24 -7.98 16.04
CA ASP A 161 -3.60 -8.38 16.40
C ASP A 161 -4.28 -7.32 17.31
N GLU A 162 -3.54 -6.66 18.20
CA GLU A 162 -4.06 -5.54 19.00
C GLU A 162 -4.41 -4.31 18.14
N ILE A 163 -3.67 -4.06 17.06
CA ILE A 163 -3.89 -2.90 16.19
C ILE A 163 -5.07 -3.12 15.22
N TYR A 164 -5.23 -4.34 14.71
CA TYR A 164 -6.17 -4.66 13.63
C TYR A 164 -7.27 -5.64 14.01
N GLY A 165 -7.33 -6.05 15.29
CA GLY A 165 -8.24 -7.11 15.75
C GLY A 165 -9.74 -6.77 15.70
N ASP A 166 -10.09 -5.51 15.47
CA ASP A 166 -11.47 -5.09 15.28
C ASP A 166 -12.03 -5.43 13.88
N PHE A 167 -11.16 -5.82 12.94
CA PHE A 167 -11.57 -6.21 11.59
C PHE A 167 -11.77 -7.73 11.49
N ASP A 168 -12.78 -8.13 10.71
CA ASP A 168 -13.00 -9.54 10.37
C ASP A 168 -11.98 -10.02 9.33
N PRO A 169 -11.11 -10.99 9.65
CA PRO A 169 -10.12 -11.50 8.69
C PRO A 169 -10.72 -12.17 7.44
N SER A 170 -11.97 -12.65 7.51
CA SER A 170 -12.69 -13.23 6.36
C SER A 170 -13.40 -12.17 5.52
N GLY A 171 -13.59 -10.99 6.08
CA GLY A 171 -14.21 -9.83 5.44
C GLY A 171 -13.28 -9.12 4.47
N GLU A 172 -13.84 -8.19 3.71
CA GLU A 172 -13.07 -7.32 2.84
C GLU A 172 -12.58 -6.09 3.62
N VAL A 173 -11.33 -5.67 3.36
CA VAL A 173 -10.74 -4.43 3.88
C VAL A 173 -10.05 -3.69 2.73
N ILE A 174 -10.24 -2.38 2.65
CA ILE A 174 -9.52 -1.53 1.68
C ILE A 174 -8.62 -0.55 2.45
N ALA A 175 -7.33 -0.60 2.18
CA ALA A 175 -6.36 0.35 2.71
C ALA A 175 -6.03 1.43 1.68
N TYR A 176 -5.84 2.67 2.14
CA TYR A 176 -5.38 3.77 1.30
C TYR A 176 -4.44 4.71 2.05
N CYS A 177 -3.62 5.44 1.31
CA CYS A 177 -2.75 6.46 1.89
C CYS A 177 -2.75 7.75 1.05
N ARG A 178 -1.59 8.18 0.59
CA ARG A 178 -1.41 9.29 -0.35
C ARG A 178 -1.41 8.81 -1.80
N ILE A 179 -0.61 7.77 -2.10
CA ILE A 179 -0.34 7.27 -3.45
C ILE A 179 -0.18 5.73 -3.52
N GLY A 180 -0.54 4.99 -2.48
CA GLY A 180 -0.51 3.53 -2.46
C GLY A 180 0.71 2.89 -1.78
N GLU A 181 1.79 3.63 -1.54
CA GLU A 181 3.05 3.12 -0.99
C GLU A 181 2.96 2.72 0.49
N ARG A 182 2.39 3.58 1.34
CA ARG A 182 2.21 3.30 2.77
C ARG A 182 1.08 2.29 2.99
N SER A 183 0.05 2.34 2.17
CA SER A 183 -1.06 1.38 2.23
C SER A 183 -0.68 -0.01 1.73
N SER A 184 0.33 -0.14 0.87
CA SER A 184 0.91 -1.45 0.53
C SER A 184 1.59 -2.10 1.73
N HIS A 185 2.21 -1.32 2.63
CA HIS A 185 2.76 -1.84 3.88
C HIS A 185 1.64 -2.43 4.75
N THR A 186 0.53 -1.72 4.92
CA THR A 186 -0.64 -2.22 5.66
C THR A 186 -1.30 -3.41 4.95
N TRP A 187 -1.41 -3.38 3.62
CA TRP A 187 -1.88 -4.51 2.84
C TRP A 187 -1.02 -5.77 3.10
N PHE A 188 0.32 -5.62 3.11
CA PHE A 188 1.23 -6.71 3.43
C PHE A 188 1.00 -7.25 4.84
N VAL A 189 0.86 -6.37 5.83
CA VAL A 189 0.58 -6.76 7.23
C VAL A 189 -0.71 -7.57 7.32
N LEU A 190 -1.79 -7.04 6.79
CA LEU A 190 -3.10 -7.70 6.87
C LEU A 190 -3.09 -9.04 6.12
N THR A 191 -2.58 -9.07 4.89
CA THR A 191 -2.62 -10.26 4.04
C THR A 191 -1.62 -11.33 4.49
N HIS A 192 -0.35 -10.96 4.69
CA HIS A 192 0.73 -11.94 4.87
C HIS A 192 1.08 -12.21 6.34
N LEU A 193 0.92 -11.24 7.23
CA LEU A 193 1.25 -11.41 8.64
C LEU A 193 0.01 -11.79 9.47
N LEU A 194 -1.16 -11.26 9.13
CA LEU A 194 -2.40 -11.50 9.86
C LEU A 194 -3.35 -12.51 9.17
N GLY A 195 -3.14 -12.81 7.88
CA GLY A 195 -3.88 -13.82 7.15
C GLY A 195 -5.28 -13.39 6.72
N PHE A 196 -5.50 -12.09 6.52
CA PHE A 196 -6.76 -11.59 5.97
C PHE A 196 -6.94 -12.06 4.53
N GLU A 197 -8.13 -12.51 4.16
CA GLU A 197 -8.39 -13.13 2.87
C GLU A 197 -8.62 -12.14 1.73
N LYS A 198 -9.19 -10.96 2.04
CA LYS A 198 -9.67 -10.00 1.05
C LYS A 198 -9.21 -8.58 1.39
N VAL A 199 -7.94 -8.30 1.10
CA VAL A 199 -7.38 -6.96 1.31
C VAL A 199 -7.06 -6.33 -0.03
N ARG A 200 -7.61 -5.15 -0.28
CA ARG A 200 -7.30 -4.35 -1.47
C ARG A 200 -6.56 -3.07 -1.11
N ASN A 201 -5.60 -2.70 -1.93
CA ASN A 201 -4.91 -1.42 -1.87
C ASN A 201 -5.55 -0.44 -2.87
N TYR A 202 -6.12 0.64 -2.37
CA TYR A 202 -6.54 1.76 -3.21
C TYR A 202 -5.33 2.67 -3.45
N ASP A 203 -4.59 2.42 -4.50
CA ASP A 203 -3.33 3.12 -4.79
C ASP A 203 -3.52 4.53 -5.38
N GLY A 204 -4.66 4.84 -5.99
CA GLY A 204 -5.05 6.21 -6.33
C GLY A 204 -5.09 7.11 -5.10
N SER A 205 -5.56 6.59 -3.99
CA SER A 205 -5.42 7.14 -2.64
C SER A 205 -5.91 8.59 -2.52
N TRP A 206 -5.37 9.34 -1.56
CA TRP A 206 -5.80 10.72 -1.31
C TRP A 206 -5.43 11.67 -2.44
N THR A 207 -4.35 11.41 -3.18
CA THR A 207 -3.98 12.22 -4.35
C THR A 207 -5.04 12.15 -5.45
N GLU A 208 -5.73 11.02 -5.60
CA GLU A 208 -6.89 10.92 -6.48
C GLU A 208 -8.15 11.45 -5.79
N TRP A 209 -8.50 10.93 -4.62
CA TRP A 209 -9.76 11.24 -3.93
C TRP A 209 -9.90 12.73 -3.58
N GLY A 210 -8.87 13.31 -2.96
CA GLY A 210 -8.86 14.69 -2.53
C GLY A 210 -8.91 15.73 -3.68
N ASN A 211 -8.57 15.30 -4.90
CA ASN A 211 -8.65 16.10 -6.11
C ASN A 211 -9.86 15.76 -7.01
N ALA A 212 -10.55 14.65 -6.74
CA ALA A 212 -11.69 14.23 -7.54
C ALA A 212 -12.92 15.10 -7.29
N VAL A 213 -13.70 15.33 -8.35
CA VAL A 213 -14.96 16.10 -8.28
C VAL A 213 -16.08 15.20 -7.75
N ARG A 214 -16.93 15.76 -6.87
CA ARG A 214 -18.16 15.12 -6.35
C ARG A 214 -17.95 13.85 -5.50
N VAL A 215 -16.73 13.59 -5.01
CA VAL A 215 -16.53 12.55 -3.99
C VAL A 215 -16.77 13.15 -2.60
N PRO A 216 -17.33 12.38 -1.67
CA PRO A 216 -17.55 12.82 -0.29
C PRO A 216 -16.23 12.88 0.48
N ILE A 217 -16.14 13.83 1.42
CA ILE A 217 -14.99 13.99 2.30
C ILE A 217 -15.50 14.29 3.70
N ALA A 218 -14.97 13.57 4.69
CA ALA A 218 -15.08 13.89 6.10
C ALA A 218 -13.84 14.66 6.58
N LYS A 219 -13.98 15.44 7.65
CA LYS A 219 -12.89 16.19 8.29
C LYS A 219 -12.98 16.04 9.80
N GLY A 220 -11.85 16.23 10.47
CA GLY A 220 -11.74 16.06 11.92
C GLY A 220 -11.38 14.63 12.29
N GLU A 221 -11.50 14.33 13.58
CA GLU A 221 -11.06 13.03 14.14
C GLU A 221 -12.07 11.89 13.92
N GLU A 222 -13.35 12.24 13.78
CA GLU A 222 -14.43 11.26 13.63
C GLU A 222 -14.47 10.70 12.20
N PRO A 223 -14.73 9.40 12.02
CA PRO A 223 -14.82 8.78 10.69
C PRO A 223 -15.87 9.40 9.77
N GLY A 224 -16.84 10.12 10.33
CA GLY A 224 -17.97 10.67 9.58
C GLY A 224 -18.95 9.59 9.13
N SER A 225 -19.87 10.00 8.30
CA SER A 225 -20.91 9.12 7.73
C SER A 225 -21.00 9.26 6.22
N VAL A 226 -21.51 8.23 5.57
CA VAL A 226 -21.84 8.30 4.14
C VAL A 226 -22.91 9.38 3.94
N PRO A 227 -22.69 10.37 3.08
CA PRO A 227 -23.73 11.34 2.79
C PRO A 227 -24.97 10.66 2.23
N GLU A 228 -26.15 11.04 2.72
CA GLU A 228 -27.39 10.61 2.08
C GLU A 228 -27.34 10.98 0.59
N ALA A 229 -27.76 10.03 -0.26
CA ALA A 229 -27.86 10.26 -1.67
C ALA A 229 -28.79 11.48 -1.87
N SER A 230 -28.20 12.66 -2.11
CA SER A 230 -28.98 13.83 -2.46
C SER A 230 -29.78 13.48 -3.71
N GLY A 231 -31.09 13.32 -3.53
CA GLY A 231 -32.00 12.97 -4.60
C GLY A 231 -31.68 13.83 -5.84
N ARG A 232 -31.46 13.15 -6.95
CA ARG A 232 -31.30 13.81 -8.23
C ARG A 232 -32.54 14.71 -8.46
N ARG A 233 -32.33 15.99 -8.33
CA ARG A 233 -33.28 16.96 -8.87
C ARG A 233 -32.89 17.28 -10.32
#